data_d88ee7cd9da946d5b9b6eff07e148376
#
_entry.id   d88ee7cd9da946d5b9b6eff07e148376
#
_cell.length_a   1.000
_cell.length_b   1.000
_cell.length_c   1.000
_cell.angle_alpha   90.00
_cell.angle_beta   90.00
_cell.angle_gamma   90.00
#
_symmetry.space_group_name_H-M   'P 1'
#
loop_
_entity.id
_entity.type
_entity.pdbx_description
1 polymer ?
#
loop_
_entity_poly.entity_id
_entity_poly.type
_entity_poly.pdbx_seq_one_letter_code
_entity_poly.pdbx_strand_id
1 'polypeptide(L)'
;MEEEKKYIYNDKAERIKKMNRFYIGATIFLGILFLLYLWLRMANQNLVNATVYGNTVLIIGASVLNTIIYHKDHATAKLKVIATLEMGLEYLLVGVQTDAHFITYVLIVLVALQIPYYDEGGLKRTCVGVSILYVIVTIVQGIKGITVLNVDTICSVVGVLGVLFMVS
;
A
#
# COMPACT_ATOMS: atom_id res chain seq x y z
N MET A 1 24.24 32.44 -3.06
CA MET A 1 22.81 32.20 -3.42
C MET A 1 22.60 31.14 -4.48
N GLU A 2 23.34 31.09 -5.58
CA GLU A 2 23.26 29.97 -6.57
C GLU A 2 23.88 28.68 -6.05
N GLU A 3 25.02 28.73 -5.38
CA GLU A 3 25.65 27.55 -4.78
C GLU A 3 24.78 26.94 -3.66
N GLU A 4 24.16 27.79 -2.83
CA GLU A 4 23.27 27.35 -1.75
C GLU A 4 22.00 26.65 -2.30
N LYS A 5 21.40 27.16 -3.39
CA LYS A 5 20.30 26.51 -4.09
C LYS A 5 20.71 25.16 -4.71
N LYS A 6 21.92 25.05 -5.25
CA LYS A 6 22.46 23.82 -5.81
C LYS A 6 22.71 22.76 -4.74
N TYR A 7 23.16 23.17 -3.55
CA TYR A 7 23.37 22.28 -2.41
C TYR A 7 22.05 21.70 -1.89
N ILE A 8 21.04 22.55 -1.71
CA ILE A 8 19.70 22.13 -1.26
C ILE A 8 19.05 21.19 -2.29
N TYR A 9 19.22 21.45 -3.59
CA TYR A 9 18.66 20.60 -4.65
C TYR A 9 19.32 19.21 -4.68
N ASN A 10 20.64 19.16 -4.60
CA ASN A 10 21.37 17.88 -4.55
C ASN A 10 21.04 17.06 -3.31
N ASP A 11 20.90 17.69 -2.15
CA ASP A 11 20.49 17.01 -0.91
C ASP A 11 19.08 16.42 -1.03
N LYS A 12 18.13 17.16 -1.61
CA LYS A 12 16.77 16.70 -1.85
C LYS A 12 16.73 15.51 -2.81
N ALA A 13 17.47 15.55 -3.93
CA ALA A 13 17.52 14.47 -4.90
C ALA A 13 18.16 13.22 -4.31
N GLU A 14 19.24 13.37 -3.54
CA GLU A 14 19.91 12.26 -2.88
C GLU A 14 19.03 11.61 -1.81
N ARG A 15 18.27 12.40 -1.05
CA ARG A 15 17.29 11.90 -0.10
C ARG A 15 16.21 11.09 -0.81
N ILE A 16 15.61 11.61 -1.89
CA ILE A 16 14.59 10.89 -2.67
C ILE A 16 15.16 9.58 -3.21
N LYS A 17 16.39 9.58 -3.73
CA LYS A 17 17.06 8.37 -4.22
C LYS A 17 17.20 7.31 -3.13
N LYS A 18 17.63 7.67 -1.92
CA LYS A 18 17.74 6.75 -0.77
C LYS A 18 16.35 6.21 -0.38
N MET A 19 15.34 7.09 -0.34
CA MET A 19 13.97 6.68 -0.02
C MET A 19 13.39 5.75 -1.07
N ASN A 20 13.57 6.04 -2.36
CA ASN A 20 13.11 5.19 -3.44
C ASN A 20 13.74 3.79 -3.38
N ARG A 21 15.03 3.69 -3.06
CA ARG A 21 15.71 2.40 -2.88
C ARG A 21 15.11 1.61 -1.73
N PHE A 22 14.86 2.27 -0.60
CA PHE A 22 14.19 1.64 0.55
C PHE A 22 12.77 1.21 0.19
N TYR A 23 12.04 2.06 -0.52
CA TYR A 23 10.65 1.82 -0.92
C TYR A 23 10.51 0.60 -1.83
N ILE A 24 11.38 0.47 -2.84
CA ILE A 24 11.42 -0.73 -3.69
C ILE A 24 11.70 -1.99 -2.87
N GLY A 25 12.69 -1.95 -1.99
CA GLY A 25 12.97 -3.09 -1.13
C GLY A 25 11.76 -3.47 -0.26
N ALA A 26 11.09 -2.49 0.32
CA ALA A 26 9.92 -2.69 1.15
C ALA A 26 8.73 -3.25 0.34
N THR A 27 8.45 -2.71 -0.86
CA THR A 27 7.33 -3.18 -1.70
C THR A 27 7.58 -4.59 -2.23
N ILE A 28 8.80 -4.93 -2.65
CA ILE A 28 9.15 -6.29 -3.05
C ILE A 28 8.98 -7.26 -1.87
N PHE A 29 9.48 -6.91 -0.68
CA PHE A 29 9.35 -7.74 0.51
C PHE A 29 7.88 -7.98 0.88
N LEU A 30 7.07 -6.91 0.89
CA LEU A 30 5.63 -7.02 1.15
C LEU A 30 4.92 -7.83 0.07
N GLY A 31 5.29 -7.65 -1.21
CA GLY A 31 4.78 -8.43 -2.32
C GLY A 31 5.03 -9.93 -2.14
N ILE A 32 6.25 -10.31 -1.73
CA ILE A 32 6.58 -11.72 -1.44
C ILE A 32 5.72 -12.26 -0.29
N LEU A 33 5.57 -11.52 0.80
CA LEU A 33 4.71 -11.93 1.93
C LEU A 33 3.26 -12.07 1.51
N PHE A 34 2.78 -11.16 0.65
CA PHE A 34 1.42 -11.17 0.16
C PHE A 34 1.16 -12.37 -0.77
N LEU A 35 2.11 -12.67 -1.67
CA LEU A 35 2.06 -13.87 -2.52
C LEU A 35 2.04 -15.15 -1.67
N LEU A 36 2.93 -15.25 -0.70
CA LEU A 36 2.97 -16.40 0.20
C LEU A 36 1.61 -16.61 0.89
N TYR A 37 1.01 -15.53 1.40
CA TYR A 37 -0.31 -15.59 2.00
C TYR A 37 -1.39 -16.07 1.01
N LEU A 38 -1.44 -15.50 -0.20
CA LEU A 38 -2.43 -15.87 -1.22
C LEU A 38 -2.34 -17.34 -1.61
N TRP A 39 -1.12 -17.83 -1.80
CA TRP A 39 -0.88 -19.23 -2.16
C TRP A 39 -1.22 -20.18 -1.02
N LEU A 40 -0.92 -19.83 0.23
CA LEU A 40 -1.34 -20.61 1.41
C LEU A 40 -2.87 -20.65 1.55
N ARG A 41 -3.55 -19.54 1.29
CA ARG A 41 -5.02 -19.48 1.30
C ARG A 41 -5.64 -20.31 0.18
N MET A 42 -5.04 -20.31 -1.01
CA MET A 42 -5.46 -21.17 -2.11
C MET A 42 -5.28 -22.66 -1.77
N ALA A 43 -4.13 -23.01 -1.20
CA ALA A 43 -3.85 -24.40 -0.80
C ALA A 43 -4.88 -24.91 0.23
N ASN A 44 -5.38 -24.04 1.09
CA ASN A 44 -6.44 -24.35 2.06
C ASN A 44 -7.87 -24.21 1.48
N GLN A 45 -8.01 -24.05 0.15
CA GLN A 45 -9.28 -23.89 -0.58
C GLN A 45 -10.15 -22.70 -0.10
N ASN A 46 -9.54 -21.71 0.52
CA ASN A 46 -10.23 -20.53 1.07
C ASN A 46 -10.26 -19.35 0.10
N LEU A 47 -9.67 -19.47 -1.08
CA LEU A 47 -9.67 -18.46 -2.14
C LEU A 47 -9.86 -19.08 -3.51
N VAL A 48 -10.53 -18.33 -4.39
CA VAL A 48 -10.73 -18.76 -5.80
C VAL A 48 -9.40 -18.69 -6.54
N ASN A 49 -9.02 -19.75 -7.23
CA ASN A 49 -7.75 -19.85 -7.96
C ASN A 49 -7.51 -18.68 -8.92
N ALA A 50 -8.54 -18.25 -9.66
CA ALA A 50 -8.44 -17.11 -10.58
C ALA A 50 -7.99 -15.83 -9.90
N THR A 51 -8.45 -15.57 -8.66
CA THR A 51 -8.05 -14.42 -7.86
C THR A 51 -6.58 -14.48 -7.47
N VAL A 52 -6.11 -15.66 -7.05
CA VAL A 52 -4.71 -15.85 -6.65
C VAL A 52 -3.79 -15.63 -7.85
N TYR A 53 -4.11 -16.21 -9.00
CA TYR A 53 -3.33 -16.02 -10.23
C TYR A 53 -3.34 -14.56 -10.70
N GLY A 54 -4.51 -13.91 -10.70
CA GLY A 54 -4.63 -12.49 -11.07
C GLY A 54 -3.79 -11.58 -10.18
N ASN A 55 -3.86 -11.75 -8.86
CA ASN A 55 -3.03 -10.99 -7.93
C ASN A 55 -1.54 -11.33 -8.06
N THR A 56 -1.18 -12.57 -8.34
CA THR A 56 0.21 -12.96 -8.58
C THR A 56 0.80 -12.19 -9.76
N VAL A 57 0.07 -12.15 -10.88
CA VAL A 57 0.49 -11.40 -12.07
C VAL A 57 0.60 -9.91 -11.77
N LEU A 58 -0.35 -9.35 -11.03
CA LEU A 58 -0.34 -7.93 -10.65
C LEU A 58 0.86 -7.60 -9.76
N ILE A 59 1.12 -8.37 -8.70
CA ILE A 59 2.23 -8.13 -7.77
C ILE A 59 3.60 -8.25 -8.49
N ILE A 60 3.77 -9.26 -9.32
CA ILE A 60 5.01 -9.44 -10.10
C ILE A 60 5.16 -8.30 -11.11
N GLY A 61 4.09 -7.96 -11.85
CA GLY A 61 4.08 -6.88 -12.82
C GLY A 61 4.39 -5.53 -12.19
N ALA A 62 3.80 -5.24 -11.03
CA ALA A 62 4.05 -4.04 -10.24
C ALA A 62 5.52 -3.95 -9.80
N SER A 63 6.07 -5.03 -9.25
CA SER A 63 7.48 -5.09 -8.83
C SER A 63 8.45 -4.85 -9.98
N VAL A 64 8.17 -5.41 -11.16
CA VAL A 64 8.96 -5.19 -12.37
C VAL A 64 8.85 -3.74 -12.84
N LEU A 65 7.63 -3.18 -12.90
CA LEU A 65 7.38 -1.81 -13.30
C LEU A 65 8.10 -0.81 -12.39
N ASN A 66 7.98 -0.98 -11.09
CA ASN A 66 8.65 -0.14 -10.09
C ASN A 66 10.17 -0.20 -10.23
N THR A 67 10.72 -1.38 -10.49
CA THR A 67 12.15 -1.57 -10.73
C THR A 67 12.60 -0.84 -12.00
N ILE A 68 11.84 -0.93 -13.08
CA ILE A 68 12.12 -0.22 -14.34
C ILE A 68 12.10 1.30 -14.13
N ILE A 69 11.08 1.82 -13.44
CA ILE A 69 10.95 3.26 -13.15
C ILE A 69 12.14 3.74 -12.32
N TYR A 70 12.54 2.98 -11.31
CA TYR A 70 13.69 3.30 -10.48
C TYR A 70 15.00 3.33 -11.28
N HIS A 71 15.22 2.35 -12.17
CA HIS A 71 16.43 2.33 -13.01
C HIS A 71 16.49 3.45 -14.03
N LYS A 72 15.35 3.95 -14.50
CA LYS A 72 15.30 5.11 -15.40
C LYS A 72 15.64 6.42 -14.69
N ASP A 73 15.15 6.60 -13.48
CA ASP A 73 15.39 7.79 -12.66
C ASP A 73 15.31 7.44 -11.18
N HIS A 74 16.47 7.31 -10.55
CA HIS A 74 16.59 6.93 -9.14
C HIS A 74 15.97 7.96 -8.17
N ALA A 75 15.85 9.23 -8.60
CA ALA A 75 15.31 10.33 -7.79
C ALA A 75 13.87 10.71 -8.16
N THR A 76 13.17 9.88 -8.92
CA THR A 76 11.81 10.19 -9.36
C THR A 76 10.81 10.23 -8.21
N ALA A 77 10.01 11.30 -8.15
CA ALA A 77 8.90 11.39 -7.19
C ALA A 77 7.69 10.52 -7.60
N LYS A 78 7.65 10.01 -8.84
CA LYS A 78 6.52 9.22 -9.35
C LYS A 78 6.45 7.83 -8.73
N LEU A 79 7.60 7.25 -8.34
CA LEU A 79 7.66 5.89 -7.82
C LEU A 79 6.76 5.69 -6.62
N LYS A 80 6.80 6.60 -5.63
CA LYS A 80 5.95 6.51 -4.43
C LYS A 80 4.46 6.50 -4.76
N VAL A 81 4.04 7.30 -5.75
CA VAL A 81 2.63 7.39 -6.15
C VAL A 81 2.17 6.10 -6.82
N ILE A 82 2.96 5.60 -7.77
CA ILE A 82 2.63 4.38 -8.52
C ILE A 82 2.56 3.18 -7.57
N ALA A 83 3.60 2.96 -6.75
CA ALA A 83 3.62 1.84 -5.82
C ALA A 83 2.51 1.95 -4.75
N THR A 84 2.14 3.17 -4.32
CA THR A 84 0.99 3.37 -3.41
C THR A 84 -0.33 2.96 -4.06
N LEU A 85 -0.55 3.31 -5.33
CA LEU A 85 -1.75 2.93 -6.07
C LEU A 85 -1.81 1.41 -6.30
N GLU A 86 -0.67 0.79 -6.63
CA GLU A 86 -0.57 -0.66 -6.81
C GLU A 86 -0.93 -1.41 -5.53
N MET A 87 -0.29 -1.06 -4.40
CA MET A 87 -0.61 -1.69 -3.12
C MET A 87 -2.06 -1.46 -2.67
N GLY A 88 -2.62 -0.27 -2.97
CA GLY A 88 -4.04 0.01 -2.73
C GLY A 88 -4.96 -0.88 -3.57
N LEU A 89 -4.61 -1.11 -4.84
CA LEU A 89 -5.35 -2.00 -5.73
C LEU A 89 -5.26 -3.46 -5.28
N GLU A 90 -4.09 -3.93 -4.88
CA GLU A 90 -3.89 -5.27 -4.33
C GLU A 90 -4.73 -5.47 -3.07
N TYR A 91 -4.71 -4.50 -2.15
CA TYR A 91 -5.55 -4.51 -0.97
C TYR A 91 -7.04 -4.61 -1.33
N LEU A 92 -7.51 -3.81 -2.28
CA LEU A 92 -8.91 -3.83 -2.73
C LEU A 92 -9.28 -5.21 -3.28
N LEU A 93 -8.49 -5.75 -4.20
CA LEU A 93 -8.78 -7.03 -4.88
C LEU A 93 -8.85 -8.21 -3.90
N VAL A 94 -7.95 -8.24 -2.93
CA VAL A 94 -7.94 -9.33 -1.93
C VAL A 94 -8.92 -9.05 -0.81
N GLY A 95 -8.99 -7.82 -0.32
CA GLY A 95 -9.84 -7.43 0.79
C GLY A 95 -11.33 -7.69 0.55
N VAL A 96 -11.82 -7.46 -0.68
CA VAL A 96 -13.23 -7.74 -1.02
C VAL A 96 -13.59 -9.22 -1.12
N GLN A 97 -12.62 -10.12 -1.00
CA GLN A 97 -12.82 -11.57 -1.15
C GLN A 97 -12.49 -12.37 0.10
N THR A 98 -11.84 -11.77 1.07
CA THR A 98 -11.39 -12.45 2.27
C THR A 98 -11.59 -11.58 3.50
N ASP A 99 -11.87 -12.22 4.60
CA ASP A 99 -12.01 -11.63 5.92
C ASP A 99 -10.64 -11.55 6.67
N ALA A 100 -9.56 -11.48 5.99
CA ALA A 100 -8.24 -11.48 6.61
C ALA A 100 -7.92 -10.11 7.23
N HIS A 101 -8.12 -9.98 8.51
CA HIS A 101 -7.80 -8.74 9.25
C HIS A 101 -6.36 -8.28 9.10
N PHE A 102 -5.38 -9.21 8.90
CA PHE A 102 -4.00 -8.82 8.72
C PHE A 102 -3.76 -8.00 7.43
N ILE A 103 -4.62 -8.16 6.40
CA ILE A 103 -4.53 -7.35 5.17
C ILE A 103 -4.69 -5.85 5.49
N THR A 104 -5.43 -5.51 6.54
CA THR A 104 -5.57 -4.12 7.00
C THR A 104 -4.23 -3.53 7.44
N TYR A 105 -3.29 -4.35 7.96
CA TYR A 105 -1.96 -3.86 8.31
C TYR A 105 -1.17 -3.38 7.08
N VAL A 106 -1.46 -3.89 5.89
CA VAL A 106 -0.85 -3.42 4.64
C VAL A 106 -1.16 -1.94 4.44
N LEU A 107 -2.36 -1.48 4.77
CA LEU A 107 -2.73 -0.07 4.68
C LEU A 107 -1.92 0.81 5.64
N ILE A 108 -1.68 0.33 6.85
CA ILE A 108 -0.86 1.05 7.84
C ILE A 108 0.59 1.15 7.35
N VAL A 109 1.14 0.05 6.83
CA VAL A 109 2.49 0.04 6.25
C VAL A 109 2.57 1.00 5.06
N LEU A 110 1.54 1.05 4.21
CA LEU A 110 1.47 1.93 3.05
C LEU A 110 1.54 3.41 3.48
N VAL A 111 0.83 3.79 4.53
CA VAL A 111 0.91 5.14 5.12
C VAL A 111 2.30 5.39 5.72
N ALA A 112 2.82 4.43 6.50
CA ALA A 112 4.13 4.54 7.13
C ALA A 112 5.27 4.73 6.11
N LEU A 113 5.17 4.10 4.93
CA LEU A 113 6.14 4.26 3.84
C LEU A 113 6.15 5.67 3.23
N GLN A 114 5.10 6.50 3.44
CA GLN A 114 5.08 7.89 2.96
C GLN A 114 5.84 8.85 3.88
N ILE A 115 5.93 8.53 5.18
CA ILE A 115 6.52 9.43 6.19
C ILE A 115 7.96 9.86 5.84
N PRO A 116 8.86 8.95 5.42
CA PRO A 116 10.26 9.31 5.12
C PRO A 116 10.43 10.28 3.95
N TYR A 117 9.40 10.45 3.10
CA TYR A 117 9.47 11.41 1.99
C TYR A 117 9.30 12.87 2.45
N TYR A 118 8.87 13.13 3.68
CA TYR A 118 8.58 14.46 4.21
C TYR A 118 7.67 15.28 3.29
N ASP A 119 6.68 14.62 2.69
CA ASP A 119 5.67 15.23 1.83
C ASP A 119 4.33 15.19 2.55
N GLU A 120 4.05 16.24 3.34
CA GLU A 120 2.82 16.34 4.12
C GLU A 120 1.56 16.24 3.25
N GLY A 121 1.55 16.93 2.10
CA GLY A 121 0.42 16.87 1.18
C GLY A 121 0.22 15.49 0.55
N GLY A 122 1.32 14.75 0.29
CA GLY A 122 1.29 13.37 -0.15
C GLY A 122 0.78 12.43 0.92
N LEU A 123 1.23 12.62 2.17
CA LEU A 123 0.80 11.83 3.31
C LEU A 123 -0.71 11.99 3.56
N LYS A 124 -1.21 13.22 3.61
CA LYS A 124 -2.66 13.50 3.76
C LYS A 124 -3.49 12.83 2.68
N ARG A 125 -3.09 12.96 1.41
CA ARG A 125 -3.79 12.30 0.29
C ARG A 125 -3.78 10.77 0.43
N THR A 126 -2.66 10.19 0.86
CA THR A 126 -2.56 8.76 1.10
C THR A 126 -3.47 8.32 2.25
N CYS A 127 -3.48 9.04 3.37
CA CYS A 127 -4.36 8.74 4.50
C CYS A 127 -5.84 8.77 4.08
N VAL A 128 -6.26 9.79 3.34
CA VAL A 128 -7.64 9.89 2.82
C VAL A 128 -7.95 8.74 1.86
N GLY A 129 -7.06 8.44 0.91
CA GLY A 129 -7.24 7.32 -0.02
C GLY A 129 -7.35 5.97 0.67
N VAL A 130 -6.48 5.71 1.64
CA VAL A 130 -6.50 4.48 2.45
C VAL A 130 -7.78 4.37 3.28
N SER A 131 -8.25 5.48 3.87
CA SER A 131 -9.51 5.51 4.61
C SER A 131 -10.70 5.15 3.73
N ILE A 132 -10.76 5.70 2.52
CA ILE A 132 -11.82 5.39 1.54
C ILE A 132 -11.76 3.92 1.15
N LEU A 133 -10.58 3.38 0.82
CA LEU A 133 -10.41 1.97 0.45
C LEU A 133 -10.84 1.05 1.59
N TYR A 134 -10.46 1.35 2.83
CA TYR A 134 -10.84 0.56 4.00
C TYR A 134 -12.36 0.52 4.19
N VAL A 135 -13.03 1.66 4.09
CA VAL A 135 -14.50 1.75 4.19
C VAL A 135 -15.17 0.94 3.08
N ILE A 136 -14.71 1.09 1.81
CA ILE A 136 -15.26 0.34 0.68
C ILE A 136 -15.13 -1.16 0.91
N VAL A 137 -13.95 -1.64 1.29
CA VAL A 137 -13.72 -3.08 1.54
C VAL A 137 -14.61 -3.58 2.66
N THR A 138 -14.72 -2.86 3.77
CA THR A 138 -15.57 -3.25 4.91
C THR A 138 -17.05 -3.34 4.51
N ILE A 139 -17.55 -2.37 3.73
CA ILE A 139 -18.94 -2.40 3.23
C ILE A 139 -19.16 -3.61 2.32
N VAL A 140 -18.26 -3.85 1.36
CA VAL A 140 -18.39 -4.98 0.43
C VAL A 140 -18.32 -6.32 1.17
N GLN A 141 -17.44 -6.46 2.15
CA GLN A 141 -17.36 -7.65 3.00
C GLN A 141 -18.66 -7.86 3.79
N GLY A 142 -19.25 -6.79 4.34
CA GLY A 142 -20.54 -6.84 5.03
C GLY A 142 -21.68 -7.30 4.11
N ILE A 143 -21.75 -6.75 2.88
CA ILE A 143 -22.77 -7.13 1.89
C ILE A 143 -22.62 -8.60 1.46
N LYS A 144 -21.38 -9.08 1.33
CA LYS A 144 -21.08 -10.48 0.97
C LYS A 144 -21.24 -11.45 2.14
N GLY A 145 -21.51 -10.99 3.35
CA GLY A 145 -21.56 -11.82 4.56
C GLY A 145 -20.22 -12.40 4.96
N ILE A 146 -19.10 -11.84 4.47
CA ILE A 146 -17.74 -12.25 4.81
C ILE A 146 -17.42 -11.77 6.23
N THR A 147 -17.81 -10.55 6.55
CA THR A 147 -17.62 -9.94 7.86
C THR A 147 -18.99 -9.62 8.46
N VAL A 148 -19.21 -9.99 9.72
CA VAL A 148 -20.40 -9.60 10.44
C VAL A 148 -20.25 -8.15 10.88
N LEU A 149 -21.20 -7.29 10.48
CA LEU A 149 -21.27 -5.90 10.95
C LEU A 149 -21.78 -5.88 12.37
N ASN A 150 -20.90 -6.10 13.31
CA ASN A 150 -21.16 -6.01 14.75
C ASN A 150 -20.44 -4.81 15.38
N VAL A 151 -20.63 -4.61 16.67
CA VAL A 151 -20.00 -3.51 17.43
C VAL A 151 -18.47 -3.53 17.30
N ASP A 152 -17.86 -4.72 17.31
CA ASP A 152 -16.40 -4.86 17.22
C ASP A 152 -15.88 -4.40 15.86
N THR A 153 -16.60 -4.73 14.77
CA THR A 153 -16.27 -4.26 13.43
C THR A 153 -16.39 -2.74 13.34
N ILE A 154 -17.43 -2.15 13.89
CA ILE A 154 -17.61 -0.69 13.92
C ILE A 154 -16.50 -0.02 14.72
N CYS A 155 -16.18 -0.54 15.90
CA CYS A 155 -15.09 -0.04 16.73
C CYS A 155 -13.74 -0.13 16.01
N SER A 156 -13.48 -1.23 15.29
CA SER A 156 -12.27 -1.39 14.48
C SER A 156 -12.19 -0.36 13.35
N VAL A 157 -13.29 -0.10 12.65
CA VAL A 157 -13.35 0.93 11.60
C VAL A 157 -13.06 2.31 12.18
N VAL A 158 -13.73 2.68 13.26
CA VAL A 158 -13.52 3.97 13.94
C VAL A 158 -12.08 4.09 14.44
N GLY A 159 -11.51 3.02 15.00
CA GLY A 159 -10.13 2.98 15.47
C GLY A 159 -9.12 3.21 14.35
N VAL A 160 -9.24 2.50 13.23
CA VAL A 160 -8.34 2.66 12.08
C VAL A 160 -8.47 4.06 11.49
N LEU A 161 -9.70 4.57 11.28
CA LEU A 161 -9.91 5.92 10.77
C LEU A 161 -9.36 6.99 11.72
N GLY A 162 -9.51 6.78 13.04
CA GLY A 162 -8.95 7.67 14.06
C GLY A 162 -7.43 7.74 13.99
N VAL A 163 -6.74 6.60 13.86
CA VAL A 163 -5.28 6.56 13.70
C VAL A 163 -4.85 7.27 12.42
N LEU A 164 -5.52 7.01 11.29
CA LEU A 164 -5.20 7.65 10.02
C LEU A 164 -5.42 9.17 10.06
N PHE A 165 -6.45 9.62 10.77
CA PHE A 165 -6.71 11.05 10.98
C PHE A 165 -5.64 11.71 11.86
N MET A 166 -5.14 11.02 12.90
CA MET A 166 -4.06 11.58 13.75
C MET A 166 -2.72 11.71 13.01
N VAL A 167 -2.48 10.87 12.00
CA VAL A 167 -1.25 10.89 11.20
C VAL A 167 -1.34 11.89 10.03
N SER A 168 -2.54 12.27 9.61
CA SER A 168 -2.77 13.20 8.49
C SER A 168 -2.66 14.66 8.91
#